data_0d3432503118bbc0b1c7db30e8855cc8
#
_entry.id   0d3432503118bbc0b1c7db30e8855cc8
#
_cell.length_a   1.000
_cell.length_b   1.000
_cell.length_c   1.000
_cell.angle_alpha   90.00
_cell.angle_beta   90.00
_cell.angle_gamma   90.00
#
_symmetry.space_group_name_H-M   'P 1'
#
loop_
_entity.id
_entity.type
_entity.pdbx_description
1 polymer ?
#
loop_
_entity_poly.entity_id
_entity_poly.type
_entity_poly.pdbx_seq_one_letter_code
_entity_poly.pdbx_strand_id
1 'polypeptide(L)' 'MTIREIMKYIESEYSVINDTPCEICGGDFFAEELSIDIIDGVPYDICDCVCSNCGMEKTFEFYAPFFDEKILEKLKNNMN' A
#
# COMPACT_ATOMS: atom_id res chain seq x y z
N MET A 1 1.02 17.07 -6.72
CA MET A 1 1.46 15.83 -7.35
C MET A 1 0.58 15.43 -8.51
N THR A 2 1.17 14.92 -9.57
CA THR A 2 0.44 14.40 -10.72
C THR A 2 0.03 12.94 -10.47
N ILE A 3 -0.94 12.45 -11.25
CA ILE A 3 -1.37 11.05 -11.20
C ILE A 3 -0.19 10.10 -11.50
N ARG A 4 0.70 10.49 -12.42
CA ARG A 4 1.90 9.71 -12.74
C ARG A 4 2.83 9.54 -11.54
N GLU A 5 3.00 10.59 -10.75
CA GLU A 5 3.84 10.54 -9.55
C GLU A 5 3.22 9.62 -8.50
N ILE A 6 1.90 9.69 -8.32
CA ILE A 6 1.16 8.81 -7.42
C ILE A 6 1.32 7.35 -7.85
N MET A 7 1.19 7.06 -9.13
CA MET A 7 1.35 5.70 -9.66
C MET A 7 2.77 5.16 -9.44
N LYS A 8 3.79 6.00 -9.55
CA LYS A 8 5.18 5.59 -9.28
C LYS A 8 5.36 5.20 -7.82
N TYR A 9 4.76 5.93 -6.89
CA TYR A 9 4.79 5.56 -5.47
C TYR A 9 4.15 4.20 -5.22
N ILE A 10 2.98 3.96 -5.81
CA ILE A 10 2.26 2.70 -5.68
C ILE A 10 3.09 1.54 -6.26
N GLU A 11 3.69 1.73 -7.43
CA GLU A 11 4.56 0.73 -8.05
C GLU A 11 5.77 0.42 -7.17
N SER A 12 6.37 1.43 -6.55
CA SER A 12 7.49 1.26 -5.61
C SER A 12 7.08 0.44 -4.39
N GLU A 13 5.88 0.68 -3.86
CA GLU A 13 5.33 -0.07 -2.73
C GLU A 13 5.17 -1.55 -3.09
N TYR A 14 4.58 -1.85 -4.23
CA TYR A 14 4.43 -3.22 -4.71
C TYR A 14 5.78 -3.90 -4.96
N SER A 15 6.77 -3.17 -5.46
CA SER A 15 8.12 -3.70 -5.62
C SER A 15 8.73 -4.12 -4.28
N VAL A 16 8.56 -3.31 -3.24
CA VAL A 16 9.04 -3.66 -1.90
C VAL A 16 8.36 -4.92 -1.39
N ILE A 17 7.05 -5.03 -1.57
CA ILE A 17 6.28 -6.20 -1.14
C ILE A 17 6.77 -7.46 -1.88
N ASN A 18 6.95 -7.36 -3.19
CA ASN A 18 7.39 -8.48 -4.02
C ASN A 18 8.83 -8.91 -3.72
N ASP A 19 9.69 -7.96 -3.34
CA ASP A 19 11.09 -8.24 -3.02
C ASP A 19 11.30 -8.71 -1.59
N THR A 20 10.26 -8.72 -0.75
CA THR A 20 10.34 -9.15 0.64
C THR A 20 9.88 -10.61 0.73
N PRO A 21 10.78 -11.55 0.97
CA PRO A 21 10.38 -12.96 1.10
C PRO A 21 9.68 -13.21 2.43
N CYS A 22 8.81 -14.20 2.46
CA CYS A 22 8.16 -14.66 3.69
C CYS A 22 9.21 -15.20 4.68
N GLU A 23 9.14 -14.75 5.91
CA GLU A 23 10.08 -15.17 6.97
C GLU A 23 9.94 -16.65 7.34
N ILE A 24 8.77 -17.22 7.07
CA ILE A 24 8.46 -18.61 7.44
C ILE A 24 8.88 -19.60 6.34
N CYS A 25 8.53 -19.32 5.09
CA CYS A 25 8.71 -20.27 3.99
C CYS A 25 9.51 -19.73 2.81
N GLY A 26 9.84 -18.45 2.80
CA GLY A 26 10.53 -17.80 1.69
C GLY A 26 9.67 -17.55 0.47
N GLY A 27 8.36 -17.76 0.55
CA GLY A 27 7.44 -17.48 -0.53
C GLY A 27 7.17 -16.00 -0.75
N ASP A 28 6.33 -15.69 -1.71
CA ASP A 28 6.01 -14.30 -2.07
C ASP A 28 4.75 -13.82 -1.37
N PHE A 29 4.77 -12.56 -0.96
CA PHE A 29 3.59 -11.87 -0.45
C PHE A 29 2.79 -11.25 -1.58
N PHE A 30 1.46 -11.22 -1.41
CA PHE A 30 0.58 -10.43 -2.27
C PHE A 30 -0.34 -9.58 -1.42
N ALA A 31 -0.70 -8.40 -1.93
CA ALA A 31 -1.58 -7.48 -1.25
C ALA A 31 -3.03 -7.99 -1.33
N GLU A 32 -3.63 -8.25 -0.18
CA GLU A 32 -5.02 -8.69 -0.07
C GLU A 32 -5.96 -7.51 0.14
N GLU A 33 -5.54 -6.54 0.96
CA GLU A 33 -6.32 -5.36 1.26
C GLU A 33 -5.42 -4.14 1.30
N LEU A 34 -5.90 -3.03 0.74
CA LEU A 34 -5.21 -1.74 0.75
C LEU A 34 -6.08 -0.72 1.45
N SER A 35 -5.49 0.02 2.36
CA SER A 35 -6.17 1.10 3.06
C SER A 35 -5.23 2.28 3.28
N ILE A 36 -5.80 3.41 3.67
CA ILE A 36 -5.04 4.61 3.99
C ILE A 36 -5.38 4.99 5.42
N ASP A 37 -4.35 5.22 6.22
CA ASP A 37 -4.51 5.66 7.60
C ASP A 37 -3.74 6.95 7.82
N ILE A 38 -4.29 7.84 8.64
CA ILE A 38 -3.62 9.08 9.01
C ILE A 38 -3.18 8.94 10.46
N ILE A 39 -1.87 8.90 10.68
CA ILE A 39 -1.27 8.75 11.99
C ILE A 39 -0.52 10.04 12.32
N ASP A 40 -0.93 10.72 13.38
CA ASP A 40 -0.36 12.01 13.80
C ASP A 40 -0.35 13.06 12.68
N GLY A 41 -1.41 13.08 11.87
CA GLY A 41 -1.54 14.01 10.74
C GLY A 41 -0.75 13.63 9.50
N VAL A 42 -0.11 12.46 9.49
CA VAL A 42 0.70 11.97 8.37
C VAL A 42 -0.02 10.81 7.71
N PRO A 43 -0.24 10.86 6.38
CA PRO A 43 -0.90 9.76 5.67
C PRO A 43 0.06 8.60 5.39
N TYR A 44 -0.44 7.38 5.58
CA TYR A 44 0.26 6.14 5.28
C TYR A 44 -0.62 5.21 4.46
N ASP A 45 -0.01 4.54 3.49
CA ASP A 45 -0.63 3.42 2.79
C ASP A 45 -0.41 2.15 3.61
N ILE A 46 -1.48 1.48 3.97
CA ILE A 46 -1.44 0.24 4.73
C ILE A 46 -1.80 -0.91 3.78
N CYS A 47 -0.86 -1.83 3.62
CA CYS A 47 -1.03 -2.98 2.73
C CYS A 47 -1.06 -4.26 3.57
N ASP A 48 -2.25 -4.86 3.70
CA ASP A 48 -2.38 -6.16 4.35
C ASP A 48 -2.07 -7.24 3.34
N CYS A 49 -1.00 -7.98 3.57
CA CYS A 49 -0.47 -8.95 2.64
C CYS A 49 -0.53 -10.37 3.22
N VAL A 50 -0.61 -11.33 2.31
CA VAL A 50 -0.65 -12.76 2.66
C VAL A 50 0.41 -13.48 1.82
N CYS A 51 1.15 -14.40 2.45
CA CYS A 51 2.06 -15.25 1.70
C CYS A 51 1.28 -16.24 0.85
N SER A 52 1.59 -16.29 -0.43
CA SER A 52 0.93 -17.20 -1.39
C SER A 52 1.21 -18.66 -1.12
N ASN A 53 2.25 -18.98 -0.37
CA ASN A 53 2.66 -20.35 -0.11
C ASN A 53 2.18 -20.89 1.24
N CYS A 54 2.43 -20.17 2.34
CA CYS A 54 2.10 -20.66 3.69
C CYS A 54 0.92 -19.95 4.35
N GLY A 55 0.43 -18.86 3.76
CA GLY A 55 -0.70 -18.10 4.31
C GLY A 55 -0.35 -17.15 5.44
N MET A 56 0.95 -16.92 5.72
CA MET A 56 1.36 -15.95 6.74
C MET A 56 0.86 -14.54 6.38
N GLU A 57 0.28 -13.87 7.34
CA GLU A 57 -0.18 -12.50 7.17
C GLU A 57 0.89 -11.50 7.61
N LYS A 58 1.06 -10.44 6.84
CA LYS A 58 1.99 -9.36 7.16
C LYS A 58 1.41 -8.03 6.69
N THR A 59 1.55 -7.00 7.51
CA THR A 59 1.10 -5.65 7.18
C THR A 59 2.32 -4.79 6.83
N PHE A 60 2.27 -4.15 5.67
CA PHE A 60 3.28 -3.18 5.23
C PHE A 60 2.70 -1.78 5.35
N GLU A 61 3.47 -0.86 5.90
CA GLU A 61 3.09 0.54 6.04
C GLU A 61 4.05 1.39 5.23
N PHE A 62 3.51 2.23 4.33
CA PHE A 62 4.30 3.11 3.49
C PHE A 62 3.87 4.55 3.68
N TYR A 63 4.84 5.45 3.76
CA TYR A 63 4.56 6.88 3.79
C TYR A 63 3.94 7.30 2.47
N ALA A 64 2.79 7.99 2.53
CA ALA A 64 2.02 8.38 1.35
C ALA A 64 1.90 9.90 1.23
N PRO A 65 2.98 10.63 0.87
CA PRO A 65 2.99 12.09 0.85
C PRO A 65 2.07 12.69 -0.22
N PHE A 66 1.59 11.86 -1.15
CA PHE A 66 0.70 12.28 -2.22
C PHE A 66 -0.77 12.32 -1.81
N PHE A 67 -1.12 11.79 -0.63
CA PHE A 67 -2.49 11.84 -0.13
C PHE A 67 -2.69 13.04 0.77
N ASP A 68 -3.61 13.93 0.37
CA ASP A 68 -4.16 14.96 1.23
C ASP A 68 -5.69 14.84 1.17
N GLU A 69 -6.39 15.59 2.01
CA GLU A 69 -7.86 15.56 2.07
C GLU A 69 -8.51 15.88 0.73
N LYS A 70 -7.92 16.78 -0.05
CA LYS A 70 -8.44 17.18 -1.36
C LYS A 70 -8.34 16.06 -2.37
N ILE A 71 -7.23 15.35 -2.39
CA ILE A 71 -7.02 14.21 -3.29
C ILE A 71 -7.97 13.08 -2.92
N LEU A 72 -8.14 12.83 -1.63
CA LEU A 72 -9.04 11.79 -1.13
C LEU A 72 -10.50 12.10 -1.52
N GLU A 73 -10.92 13.36 -1.41
CA GLU A 73 -12.27 13.78 -1.85
C GLU A 73 -12.48 13.56 -3.34
N LYS A 74 -11.49 13.91 -4.16
CA LYS A 74 -11.56 13.70 -5.61
C LYS A 74 -11.68 12.22 -5.96
N LEU A 75 -10.93 11.36 -5.28
CA LEU A 75 -11.00 9.92 -5.49
C LEU A 75 -12.37 9.36 -5.11
N LYS A 76 -12.93 9.81 -3.99
CA LYS A 76 -14.28 9.41 -3.56
C LYS A 76 -15.34 9.83 -4.56
N ASN A 77 -15.24 11.04 -5.11
CA ASN A 77 -16.20 11.54 -6.10
C ASN A 77 -16.10 10.81 -7.43
N ASN A 78 -14.92 10.32 -7.79
CA ASN A 78 -14.71 9.57 -9.02
C ASN A 78 -15.10 8.09 -8.90
N MET A 79 -15.28 7.59 -7.70
CA MET A 79 -15.67 6.20 -7.46
C MET A 79 -17.18 5.99 -7.44
N ASN A 80 -17.93 7.06 -7.57
CA ASN A 80 -19.37 7.01 -7.70
C ASN A 80 -19.77 6.99 -9.19
#